data_556173864fae0a64ce9dacbf24b1028b
#
_entry.id   556173864fae0a64ce9dacbf24b1028b
#
_cell.length_a   1.000
_cell.length_b   1.000
_cell.length_c   1.000
_cell.angle_alpha   90.00
_cell.angle_beta   90.00
_cell.angle_gamma   90.00
#
_symmetry.space_group_name_H-M   'P 1'
#
loop_
_entity.id
_entity.type
_entity.pdbx_description
1 polymer ?
#
loop_
_entity_poly.entity_id
_entity_poly.type
_entity_poly.pdbx_seq_one_letter_code
_entity_poly.pdbx_strand_id
1 'polypeptide(L)'
;MKHEILLSAPEIIKGFLVYSETIKNKSANSVNEYYTDLRTFFRYILMIRGLSPSDVDFKEIDISSVDLDLVKTITLQDLYAFLVFCKNDLNNSANTRARKCSVLKIYFKYLALNTKQIASNPAELLEAPKTTRSLPKYLTLEDSIELLSTVVGLN
;
A
#
# COMPACT_ATOMS: atom_id res chain seq x y z
N MET A 1 -0.10 -15.64 7.29
CA MET A 1 0.77 -14.57 7.87
C MET A 1 1.96 -15.22 8.57
N LYS A 2 3.14 -14.65 8.34
CA LYS A 2 4.34 -15.19 8.97
C LYS A 2 4.29 -14.97 10.49
N HIS A 3 4.77 -15.95 11.21
CA HIS A 3 4.77 -15.90 12.67
C HIS A 3 5.55 -14.68 13.22
N GLU A 4 6.69 -14.37 12.62
CA GLU A 4 7.50 -13.24 13.06
C GLU A 4 6.79 -11.91 12.87
N ILE A 5 5.91 -11.79 11.84
CA ILE A 5 5.10 -10.60 11.66
C ILE A 5 4.10 -10.46 12.81
N LEU A 6 3.47 -11.57 13.17
CA LEU A 6 2.51 -11.58 14.27
C LEU A 6 3.16 -11.14 15.58
N LEU A 7 4.43 -11.47 15.77
CA LEU A 7 5.15 -11.11 16.99
C LEU A 7 5.69 -9.68 16.98
N SER A 8 6.06 -9.15 15.82
CA SER A 8 6.82 -7.90 15.74
C SER A 8 6.03 -6.72 15.20
N ALA A 9 4.93 -6.94 14.52
CA ALA A 9 4.16 -5.82 13.93
C ALA A 9 3.54 -4.96 15.05
N PRO A 10 3.53 -3.62 14.88
CA PRO A 10 2.82 -2.75 15.81
C PRO A 10 1.34 -3.12 15.88
N GLU A 11 0.73 -2.93 17.05
CA GLU A 11 -0.67 -3.29 17.24
C GLU A 11 -1.60 -2.62 16.24
N ILE A 12 -1.32 -1.35 15.90
CA ILE A 12 -2.16 -0.60 14.96
C ILE A 12 -2.12 -1.20 13.56
N ILE A 13 -1.11 -1.98 13.22
CA ILE A 13 -1.02 -2.69 11.95
C ILE A 13 -1.49 -4.13 12.11
N LYS A 14 -1.13 -4.76 13.23
CA LYS A 14 -1.42 -6.18 13.46
C LYS A 14 -2.91 -6.48 13.36
N GLY A 15 -3.75 -5.62 13.94
CA GLY A 15 -5.20 -5.82 13.88
C GLY A 15 -5.71 -5.90 12.45
N PHE A 16 -5.21 -5.04 11.57
CA PHE A 16 -5.57 -5.07 10.16
C PHE A 16 -5.12 -6.36 9.48
N LEU A 17 -3.91 -6.84 9.79
CA LEU A 17 -3.38 -8.06 9.18
C LEU A 17 -4.18 -9.28 9.62
N VAL A 18 -4.51 -9.37 10.91
CA VAL A 18 -5.33 -10.47 11.42
C VAL A 18 -6.72 -10.44 10.79
N TYR A 19 -7.33 -9.25 10.69
CA TYR A 19 -8.63 -9.09 10.04
C TYR A 19 -8.57 -9.54 8.58
N SER A 20 -7.52 -9.15 7.87
CA SER A 20 -7.38 -9.50 6.45
C SER A 20 -7.29 -11.00 6.25
N GLU A 21 -6.58 -11.69 7.12
CA GLU A 21 -6.42 -13.14 7.00
C GLU A 21 -7.67 -13.89 7.45
N THR A 22 -8.26 -13.49 8.58
CA THR A 22 -9.34 -14.28 9.20
C THR A 22 -10.72 -13.94 8.66
N ILE A 23 -11.00 -12.66 8.42
CA ILE A 23 -12.32 -12.21 7.98
C ILE A 23 -12.38 -12.06 6.46
N LYS A 24 -11.37 -11.44 5.86
CA LYS A 24 -11.33 -11.26 4.40
C LYS A 24 -10.77 -12.46 3.68
N ASN A 25 -10.27 -13.44 4.40
CA ASN A 25 -9.74 -14.70 3.86
C ASN A 25 -8.64 -14.45 2.82
N LYS A 26 -7.80 -13.45 3.05
CA LYS A 26 -6.67 -13.20 2.17
C LYS A 26 -5.61 -14.26 2.39
N SER A 27 -4.87 -14.59 1.31
CA SER A 27 -3.80 -15.57 1.40
C SER A 27 -2.66 -15.07 2.31
N ALA A 28 -1.88 -16.01 2.84
CA ALA A 28 -0.71 -15.66 3.64
C ALA A 28 0.24 -14.75 2.88
N ASN A 29 0.43 -15.01 1.58
CA ASN A 29 1.32 -14.17 0.76
C ASN A 29 0.79 -12.75 0.64
N SER A 30 -0.53 -12.58 0.42
CA SER A 30 -1.12 -11.24 0.35
C SER A 30 -0.96 -10.49 1.66
N VAL A 31 -1.20 -11.15 2.78
CA VAL A 31 -1.08 -10.51 4.10
C VAL A 31 0.37 -10.11 4.38
N ASN A 32 1.32 -10.97 4.01
CA ASN A 32 2.74 -10.64 4.16
C ASN A 32 3.12 -9.43 3.31
N GLU A 33 2.58 -9.33 2.10
CA GLU A 33 2.82 -8.17 1.24
C GLU A 33 2.19 -6.89 1.81
N TYR A 34 0.99 -7.00 2.39
CA TYR A 34 0.37 -5.86 3.07
C TYR A 34 1.29 -5.33 4.16
N TYR A 35 1.83 -6.22 4.98
CA TYR A 35 2.74 -5.80 6.03
C TYR A 35 3.98 -5.14 5.45
N THR A 36 4.58 -5.73 4.43
CA THR A 36 5.78 -5.17 3.81
C THR A 36 5.53 -3.76 3.28
N ASP A 37 4.39 -3.55 2.61
CA ASP A 37 4.05 -2.24 2.07
C ASP A 37 3.76 -1.23 3.18
N LEU A 38 3.04 -1.63 4.21
CA LEU A 38 2.77 -0.74 5.35
C LEU A 38 4.04 -0.42 6.12
N ARG A 39 4.94 -1.38 6.29
CA ARG A 39 6.22 -1.14 6.94
C ARG A 39 7.04 -0.12 6.15
N THR A 40 7.07 -0.25 4.84
CA THR A 40 7.79 0.70 3.99
C THR A 40 7.20 2.11 4.14
N PHE A 41 5.88 2.20 4.17
CA PHE A 41 5.21 3.49 4.35
C PHE A 41 5.56 4.12 5.71
N PHE A 42 5.47 3.36 6.78
CA PHE A 42 5.75 3.91 8.12
C PHE A 42 7.24 4.21 8.32
N ARG A 43 8.12 3.45 7.68
CA ARG A 43 9.54 3.82 7.65
C ARG A 43 9.74 5.19 7.01
N TYR A 44 9.04 5.44 5.90
CA TYR A 44 9.08 6.74 5.24
C TYR A 44 8.59 7.85 6.17
N ILE A 45 7.46 7.63 6.84
CA ILE A 45 6.90 8.62 7.75
C ILE A 45 7.86 8.92 8.90
N LEU A 46 8.41 7.89 9.52
CA LEU A 46 9.36 8.09 10.62
C LEU A 46 10.61 8.84 10.15
N MET A 47 11.10 8.51 8.97
CA MET A 47 12.27 9.15 8.40
C MET A 47 12.01 10.63 8.13
N ILE A 48 10.92 10.95 7.44
CA ILE A 48 10.67 12.32 7.00
C ILE A 48 10.30 13.24 8.16
N ARG A 49 9.79 12.67 9.26
CA ARG A 49 9.44 13.45 10.44
C ARG A 49 10.56 13.51 11.46
N GLY A 50 11.74 12.96 11.13
CA GLY A 50 12.86 12.97 12.04
C GLY A 50 12.65 12.13 13.29
N LEU A 51 11.81 11.09 13.20
CA LEU A 51 11.51 10.20 14.31
C LEU A 51 12.34 8.93 14.29
N SER A 52 13.23 8.79 13.32
CA SER A 52 14.18 7.68 13.25
C SER A 52 15.60 8.24 13.32
N PRO A 53 16.60 7.46 13.80
CA PRO A 53 17.98 7.92 13.79
C PRO A 53 18.46 8.23 12.37
N SER A 54 19.20 9.31 12.19
CA SER A 54 19.63 9.75 10.87
C SER A 54 20.72 8.86 10.27
N ASP A 55 21.39 8.06 11.08
CA ASP A 55 22.48 7.17 10.63
C ASP A 55 22.00 5.75 10.33
N VAL A 56 20.69 5.51 10.38
CA VAL A 56 20.12 4.19 10.12
C VAL A 56 19.65 4.10 8.68
N ASP A 57 20.01 3.01 8.01
CA ASP A 57 19.54 2.72 6.66
C ASP A 57 18.01 2.68 6.64
N PHE A 58 17.43 3.17 5.54
CA PHE A 58 15.98 3.15 5.39
C PHE A 58 15.37 1.76 5.67
N LYS A 59 16.03 0.71 5.16
CA LYS A 59 15.53 -0.66 5.31
C LYS A 59 15.66 -1.20 6.71
N GLU A 60 16.39 -0.49 7.58
CA GLU A 60 16.61 -0.92 8.95
C GLU A 60 15.81 -0.08 9.95
N ILE A 61 15.03 0.88 9.49
CA ILE A 61 14.23 1.71 10.38
C ILE A 61 13.20 0.83 11.10
N ASP A 62 13.22 0.90 12.44
CA ASP A 62 12.32 0.15 13.29
C ASP A 62 10.98 0.88 13.39
N ILE A 63 9.88 0.19 13.09
CA ILE A 63 8.55 0.79 13.14
C ILE A 63 7.76 0.41 14.39
N SER A 64 8.42 -0.19 15.40
CA SER A 64 7.71 -0.64 16.61
C SER A 64 7.07 0.52 17.38
N SER A 65 7.54 1.74 17.17
CA SER A 65 6.99 2.92 17.82
C SER A 65 5.73 3.46 17.15
N VAL A 66 5.36 2.94 16.00
CA VAL A 66 4.16 3.40 15.28
C VAL A 66 2.93 3.05 16.09
N ASP A 67 2.11 4.07 16.37
CA ASP A 67 0.90 3.91 17.16
C ASP A 67 -0.25 4.70 16.54
N LEU A 68 -1.41 4.63 17.18
CA LEU A 68 -2.60 5.33 16.70
C LEU A 68 -2.39 6.86 16.64
N ASP A 69 -1.67 7.42 17.59
CA ASP A 69 -1.43 8.87 17.61
C ASP A 69 -0.67 9.29 16.36
N LEU A 70 0.34 8.54 15.96
CA LEU A 70 1.07 8.82 14.72
C LEU A 70 0.14 8.67 13.51
N VAL A 71 -0.64 7.59 13.47
CA VAL A 71 -1.53 7.32 12.34
C VAL A 71 -2.55 8.44 12.16
N LYS A 72 -3.04 9.01 13.25
CA LYS A 72 -4.01 10.11 13.19
C LYS A 72 -3.45 11.38 12.54
N THR A 73 -2.13 11.49 12.45
CA THR A 73 -1.49 12.68 11.87
C THR A 73 -1.27 12.56 10.36
N ILE A 74 -1.52 11.38 9.78
CA ILE A 74 -1.28 11.14 8.36
C ILE A 74 -2.31 11.90 7.52
N THR A 75 -1.84 12.57 6.48
CA THR A 75 -2.69 13.34 5.57
C THR A 75 -2.61 12.78 4.17
N LEU A 76 -3.54 13.21 3.30
CA LEU A 76 -3.50 12.83 1.89
C LEU A 76 -2.17 13.24 1.25
N GLN A 77 -1.64 14.41 1.61
CA GLN A 77 -0.36 14.86 1.06
C GLN A 77 0.79 13.95 1.47
N ASP A 78 0.76 13.42 2.70
CA ASP A 78 1.76 12.45 3.13
C ASP A 78 1.73 11.21 2.22
N LEU A 79 0.54 10.77 1.86
CA LEU A 79 0.39 9.59 1.00
C LEU A 79 0.94 9.84 -0.40
N TYR A 80 0.62 11.00 -0.99
CA TYR A 80 1.18 11.34 -2.30
C TYR A 80 2.69 11.52 -2.24
N ALA A 81 3.21 12.15 -1.19
CA ALA A 81 4.66 12.32 -1.04
C ALA A 81 5.36 10.97 -0.92
N PHE A 82 4.73 10.01 -0.24
CA PHE A 82 5.28 8.65 -0.17
C PHE A 82 5.36 8.01 -1.56
N LEU A 83 4.34 8.19 -2.40
CA LEU A 83 4.36 7.62 -3.74
C LEU A 83 5.45 8.26 -4.61
N VAL A 84 5.74 9.55 -4.42
CA VAL A 84 6.86 10.21 -5.08
C VAL A 84 8.18 9.61 -4.61
N PHE A 85 8.32 9.38 -3.30
CA PHE A 85 9.51 8.74 -2.74
C PHE A 85 9.69 7.33 -3.32
N CYS A 86 8.61 6.58 -3.45
CA CYS A 86 8.66 5.24 -4.05
C CYS A 86 9.19 5.29 -5.48
N LYS A 87 8.78 6.29 -6.25
CA LYS A 87 9.22 6.44 -7.63
C LYS A 87 10.68 6.84 -7.72
N ASN A 88 11.07 7.87 -6.97
CA ASN A 88 12.38 8.50 -7.16
C ASN A 88 13.49 7.83 -6.36
N ASP A 89 13.21 7.39 -5.14
CA ASP A 89 14.22 6.85 -4.24
C ASP A 89 14.22 5.33 -4.20
N LEU A 90 13.06 4.70 -4.33
CA LEU A 90 12.97 3.24 -4.32
C LEU A 90 12.91 2.64 -5.72
N ASN A 91 12.83 3.48 -6.76
CA ASN A 91 12.79 3.06 -8.16
C ASN A 91 11.64 2.09 -8.44
N ASN A 92 10.51 2.29 -7.78
CA ASN A 92 9.34 1.44 -7.97
C ASN A 92 8.67 1.75 -9.31
N SER A 93 8.23 0.70 -10.01
CA SER A 93 7.43 0.86 -11.22
C SER A 93 6.05 1.43 -10.89
N ALA A 94 5.34 1.87 -11.93
CA ALA A 94 3.97 2.35 -11.76
C ALA A 94 3.06 1.26 -11.18
N ASN A 95 3.26 0.00 -11.61
CA ASN A 95 2.47 -1.11 -11.08
C ASN A 95 2.72 -1.34 -9.59
N THR A 96 3.99 -1.28 -9.17
CA THR A 96 4.34 -1.44 -7.76
C THR A 96 3.76 -0.30 -6.92
N ARG A 97 3.82 0.94 -7.43
CA ARG A 97 3.25 2.09 -6.73
C ARG A 97 1.73 1.99 -6.65
N ALA A 98 1.08 1.50 -7.71
CA ALA A 98 -0.37 1.28 -7.70
C ALA A 98 -0.76 0.24 -6.66
N ARG A 99 0.02 -0.84 -6.53
CA ARG A 99 -0.22 -1.86 -5.51
C ARG A 99 -0.11 -1.26 -4.10
N LYS A 100 0.94 -0.47 -3.86
CA LYS A 100 1.12 0.18 -2.55
C LYS A 100 -0.01 1.17 -2.26
N CYS A 101 -0.46 1.88 -3.28
CA CYS A 101 -1.61 2.77 -3.15
C CYS A 101 -2.84 1.99 -2.70
N SER A 102 -3.09 0.83 -3.30
CA SER A 102 -4.23 -0.01 -2.93
C SER A 102 -4.15 -0.47 -1.48
N VAL A 103 -2.97 -0.87 -1.02
CA VAL A 103 -2.79 -1.31 0.37
C VAL A 103 -3.08 -0.17 1.33
N LEU A 104 -2.58 1.03 1.03
CA LEU A 104 -2.85 2.20 1.87
C LEU A 104 -4.34 2.49 1.94
N LYS A 105 -5.04 2.38 0.82
CA LYS A 105 -6.48 2.65 0.78
C LYS A 105 -7.26 1.65 1.63
N ILE A 106 -6.96 0.36 1.53
CA ILE A 106 -7.70 -0.62 2.32
C ILE A 106 -7.36 -0.54 3.81
N TYR A 107 -6.12 -0.22 4.13
CA TYR A 107 -5.69 -0.07 5.51
C TYR A 107 -6.41 1.10 6.21
N PHE A 108 -6.37 2.28 5.60
CA PHE A 108 -7.00 3.45 6.21
C PHE A 108 -8.53 3.33 6.22
N LYS A 109 -9.10 2.67 5.21
CA LYS A 109 -10.53 2.39 5.21
C LYS A 109 -10.91 1.49 6.38
N TYR A 110 -10.09 0.47 6.65
CA TYR A 110 -10.31 -0.41 7.80
C TYR A 110 -10.31 0.39 9.10
N LEU A 111 -9.34 1.28 9.28
CA LEU A 111 -9.26 2.08 10.50
C LEU A 111 -10.42 3.06 10.64
N ALA A 112 -10.93 3.58 9.54
CA ALA A 112 -12.00 4.57 9.58
C ALA A 112 -13.38 3.94 9.71
N LEU A 113 -13.63 2.83 9.03
CA LEU A 113 -14.97 2.25 8.92
C LEU A 113 -15.16 1.00 9.77
N ASN A 114 -14.14 0.16 9.90
CA ASN A 114 -14.31 -1.10 10.64
C ASN A 114 -14.02 -0.91 12.13
N THR A 115 -12.88 -0.34 12.48
CA THR A 115 -12.54 -0.12 13.88
C THR A 115 -12.92 1.25 14.39
N LYS A 116 -13.11 2.20 13.46
CA LYS A 116 -13.45 3.59 13.78
C LYS A 116 -12.44 4.24 14.71
N GLN A 117 -11.17 3.83 14.57
CA GLN A 117 -10.09 4.40 15.35
C GLN A 117 -9.66 5.77 14.85
N ILE A 118 -9.96 6.08 13.57
CA ILE A 118 -9.70 7.41 13.02
C ILE A 118 -11.03 8.00 12.55
N ALA A 119 -11.17 9.32 12.73
CA ALA A 119 -12.43 10.01 12.42
C ALA A 119 -12.60 10.23 10.92
N SER A 120 -11.50 10.45 10.20
CA SER A 120 -11.54 10.66 8.76
C SER A 120 -10.45 9.83 8.10
N ASN A 121 -10.72 9.42 6.85
CA ASN A 121 -9.83 8.54 6.10
C ASN A 121 -8.92 9.40 5.21
N PRO A 122 -7.61 9.49 5.49
CA PRO A 122 -6.72 10.32 4.67
C PRO A 122 -6.54 9.76 3.26
N ALA A 123 -6.86 8.48 3.05
CA ALA A 123 -6.70 7.83 1.75
C ALA A 123 -8.00 7.81 0.94
N GLU A 124 -9.07 8.44 1.44
CA GLU A 124 -10.35 8.40 0.77
C GLU A 124 -10.28 8.93 -0.66
N LEU A 125 -9.56 10.03 -0.85
CA LEU A 125 -9.42 10.67 -2.15
C LEU A 125 -8.11 10.30 -2.86
N LEU A 126 -7.37 9.35 -2.33
CA LEU A 126 -6.10 8.93 -2.92
C LEU A 126 -6.35 8.24 -4.26
N GLU A 127 -5.69 8.73 -5.31
CA GLU A 127 -5.80 8.17 -6.65
C GLU A 127 -4.57 7.34 -6.97
N ALA A 128 -4.80 6.17 -7.59
CA ALA A 128 -3.71 5.29 -7.98
C ALA A 128 -2.94 5.89 -9.16
N PRO A 129 -1.61 5.70 -9.20
CA PRO A 129 -0.83 6.08 -10.36
C PRO A 129 -1.33 5.37 -11.62
N LYS A 130 -1.24 6.04 -12.76
CA LYS A 130 -1.54 5.40 -14.03
C LYS A 130 -0.48 4.32 -14.29
N THR A 131 -0.93 3.14 -14.73
CA THR A 131 -0.03 2.05 -15.06
C THR A 131 0.17 1.98 -16.55
N THR A 132 1.31 1.42 -16.98
CA THR A 132 1.58 1.23 -18.40
C THR A 132 0.85 0.04 -18.98
N ARG A 133 0.29 -0.80 -18.14
CA ARG A 133 -0.49 -1.93 -18.58
C ARG A 133 -1.80 -1.43 -19.16
N SER A 134 -2.07 -1.86 -20.33
CA SER A 134 -3.27 -1.38 -20.98
C SER A 134 -4.06 -2.45 -21.52
N LEU A 135 -4.11 -2.54 -21.99
CA LEU A 135 -4.63 -3.20 -22.44
C LEU A 135 -5.35 -4.01 -22.18
N PRO A 136 -5.86 -3.94 -22.13
CA PRO A 136 -6.42 -4.63 -21.70
C PRO A 136 -6.57 -5.62 -22.18
N LYS A 137 -6.17 -6.00 -22.06
CA LYS A 137 -6.21 -6.81 -22.42
C LYS A 137 -7.20 -7.30 -22.57
N TYR A 138 -7.64 -7.01 -22.79
CA TYR A 138 -8.35 -7.22 -23.20
C TYR A 138 -8.74 -7.01 -23.99
N LEU A 139 -8.47 -6.98 -24.39
CA LEU A 139 -8.60 -6.71 -25.22
C LEU A 139 -8.87 -6.94 -25.65
N THR A 140 -9.19 -7.20 -25.50
CA THR A 140 -9.24 -7.41 -26.19
C THR A 140 -9.71 -7.54 -26.86
N LEU A 141 -10.12 -7.70 -26.80
CA LEU A 141 -10.45 -7.82 -27.74
C LEU A 141 -10.64 -7.20 -28.55
N GLU A 142 -10.67 -6.74 -28.50
CA GLU A 142 -10.43 -6.23 -29.47
C GLU A 142 -9.67 -6.04 -29.84
N ASP A 143 -9.57 -6.32 -29.40
CA ASP A 143 -8.69 -6.28 -29.86
C ASP A 143 -8.35 -6.73 -30.00
N SER A 144 -8.62 -7.14 -29.61
CA SER A 144 -8.36 -7.74 -30.04
C SER A 144 -8.83 -7.76 -30.89
N ILE A 145 -9.36 -7.62 -30.81
CA ILE A 145 -9.79 -7.67 -31.90
C ILE A 145 -9.49 -7.04 -32.69
N GLU A 146 -9.32 -6.66 -32.54
CA GLU A 146 -8.88 -6.24 -33.25
C GLU A 146 -8.14 -6.37 -33.30
N LEU A 147 -7.94 -6.75 -32.78
CA LEU A 147 -7.34 -7.05 -32.93
C LEU A 147 -7.41 -7.48 -33.09
N LEU A 148 -8.02 -7.79 -32.78
CA LEU A 148 -8.08 -8.21 -33.27
C LEU A 148 -8.28 -7.93 -34.04
N SER A 149 -8.80 -7.73 -34.07
CA SER A 149 -8.81 -7.53 -34.94
C SER A 149 -8.25 -7.26 -35.33
N THR A 150 -8.44 -7.15 -35.01
CA THR A 150 -7.81 -7.14 -35.38
C THR A 150 -7.43 -7.66 -35.25
N VAL A 151 -7.63 -7.86 -34.99
CA VAL A 151 -7.28 -8.35 -35.05
C VAL A 151 -7.56 -8.60 -35.07
N VAL A 152 -7.85 -8.70 -34.99
CA VAL A 152 -7.96 -8.81 -35.24
C VAL A 152 -8.04 -8.46 -35.30
N GLY A 153 -8.43 -8.54 -35.44
CA GLY A 153 -8.28 -8.27 -35.79
C GLY A 153 -8.22 -7.97 -35.48
N LEU A 154 -8.43 -8.44 -35.67
CA LEU A 154 -8.18 -8.29 -35.71
C LEU A 154 -7.97 -7.92 -35.50
N ASN A 155 -8.43 -7.93 -35.46
CA ASN A 155 -8.05 -7.79 -35.58
C ASN A 155 -7.89 -7.77 -35.61
#